data_e0210ee1d47c03dc015c70aa3df66e04
#
_entry.id   e0210ee1d47c03dc015c70aa3df66e04
#
_cell.length_a   1.000
_cell.length_b   1.000
_cell.length_c   1.000
_cell.angle_alpha   90.00
_cell.angle_beta   90.00
_cell.angle_gamma   90.00
#
_symmetry.space_group_name_H-M   'P 1'
#
loop_
_entity.id
_entity.type
_entity.pdbx_description
1 polymer ?
#
loop_
_entity_poly.entity_id
_entity_poly.type
_entity_poly.pdbx_seq_one_letter_code
_entity_poly.pdbx_strand_id
1 'polypeptide(L)'
;GADKMDPKIVFGRRGSYPALMKAKANGLAKYVGFSGHNRQGRFVDAIKNFKVDALLNAVNFVDHHTYNFEQEVWPLANKKQVGLIAMKVFGGENKKERSGLSHSMMPRRFLEMAFRYALSQPGIASAVIGMATRAELHQNIQWAKNFKAITSREAAKLREIGKQFAKNWGPHFGPVV
;
A
#
# COMPACT_ATOMS: atom_id res chain seq x y z
N GLY A 1 -6.10 -11.29 2.95
CA GLY A 1 -6.26 -10.33 1.87
C GLY A 1 -6.34 -11.02 0.50
N ALA A 2 -6.73 -10.27 -0.52
CA ALA A 2 -6.85 -10.80 -1.90
C ALA A 2 -5.53 -11.32 -2.49
N ASP A 3 -4.42 -10.97 -1.89
CA ASP A 3 -3.07 -11.41 -2.25
C ASP A 3 -2.76 -12.88 -1.90
N LYS A 4 -3.49 -13.46 -0.95
CA LYS A 4 -3.25 -14.83 -0.46
C LYS A 4 -4.32 -15.84 -0.89
N MET A 5 -5.47 -15.36 -1.35
CA MET A 5 -6.60 -16.24 -1.67
C MET A 5 -6.76 -16.42 -3.19
N ASP A 6 -7.24 -17.57 -3.59
CA ASP A 6 -7.62 -17.82 -4.98
C ASP A 6 -8.76 -16.85 -5.39
N PRO A 7 -8.59 -16.06 -6.45
CA PRO A 7 -9.63 -15.17 -6.95
C PRO A 7 -10.96 -15.88 -7.24
N LYS A 8 -10.93 -17.11 -7.73
CA LYS A 8 -12.13 -17.91 -7.99
C LYS A 8 -12.95 -18.17 -6.71
N ILE A 9 -12.26 -18.36 -5.58
CA ILE A 9 -12.92 -18.53 -4.28
C ILE A 9 -13.45 -17.17 -3.78
N VAL A 10 -12.63 -16.13 -3.81
CA VAL A 10 -13.00 -14.80 -3.30
C VAL A 10 -14.21 -14.23 -4.03
N PHE A 11 -14.21 -14.30 -5.36
CA PHE A 11 -15.24 -13.72 -6.21
C PHE A 11 -16.34 -14.73 -6.62
N GLY A 12 -16.17 -16.00 -6.28
CA GLY A 12 -17.16 -17.04 -6.54
C GLY A 12 -18.47 -16.81 -5.77
N ARG A 13 -19.55 -17.51 -6.18
CA ARG A 13 -20.90 -17.36 -5.63
C ARG A 13 -20.99 -17.43 -4.09
N ARG A 14 -20.12 -18.23 -3.45
CA ARG A 14 -20.03 -18.40 -1.98
C ARG A 14 -18.81 -17.69 -1.38
N GLY A 15 -18.17 -16.80 -2.14
CA GLY A 15 -16.95 -16.12 -1.73
C GLY A 15 -17.20 -14.94 -0.79
N SER A 16 -16.11 -14.35 -0.32
CA SER A 16 -16.16 -13.19 0.56
C SER A 16 -16.67 -11.93 -0.16
N TYR A 17 -16.42 -11.79 -1.46
CA TYR A 17 -16.87 -10.60 -2.19
C TYR A 17 -18.39 -10.48 -2.24
N PRO A 18 -19.19 -11.51 -2.65
CA PRO A 18 -20.65 -11.41 -2.59
C PRO A 18 -21.20 -11.15 -1.18
N ALA A 19 -20.58 -11.70 -0.15
CA ALA A 19 -20.95 -11.43 1.24
C ALA A 19 -20.73 -9.97 1.62
N LEU A 20 -19.59 -9.38 1.23
CA LEU A 20 -19.28 -7.96 1.43
C LEU A 20 -20.26 -7.06 0.66
N MET A 21 -20.61 -7.40 -0.58
CA MET A 21 -21.59 -6.65 -1.36
C MET A 21 -22.99 -6.70 -0.74
N LYS A 22 -23.37 -7.84 -0.15
CA LYS A 22 -24.62 -7.96 0.63
C LYS A 22 -24.56 -7.08 1.89
N ALA A 23 -23.46 -7.07 2.60
CA ALA A 23 -23.26 -6.18 3.77
C ALA A 23 -23.39 -4.70 3.37
N LYS A 24 -22.82 -4.31 2.24
CA LYS A 24 -22.96 -2.96 1.67
C LYS A 24 -24.43 -2.64 1.32
N ALA A 25 -25.12 -3.54 0.65
CA ALA A 25 -26.52 -3.37 0.29
C ALA A 25 -27.45 -3.24 1.52
N ASN A 26 -27.10 -3.91 2.62
CA ASN A 26 -27.82 -3.85 3.90
C ASN A 26 -27.40 -2.65 4.78
N GLY A 27 -26.55 -1.75 4.29
CA GLY A 27 -26.08 -0.57 5.03
C GLY A 27 -25.07 -0.83 6.14
N LEU A 28 -24.56 -2.08 6.29
CA LEU A 28 -23.56 -2.44 7.30
C LEU A 28 -22.16 -1.88 6.95
N ALA A 29 -21.91 -1.60 5.69
CA ALA A 29 -20.70 -0.96 5.20
C ALA A 29 -21.05 0.02 4.08
N LYS A 30 -20.47 1.22 4.11
CA LYS A 30 -20.66 2.22 3.05
C LYS A 30 -19.78 1.91 1.84
N TYR A 31 -18.58 1.41 2.07
CA TYR A 31 -17.60 1.10 1.04
C TYR A 31 -17.01 -0.30 1.23
N VAL A 32 -16.65 -0.94 0.13
CA VAL A 32 -16.02 -2.26 0.10
C VAL A 32 -14.74 -2.18 -0.74
N GLY A 33 -13.66 -2.74 -0.23
CA GLY A 33 -12.37 -2.68 -0.88
C GLY A 33 -11.51 -3.92 -0.68
N PHE A 34 -10.33 -3.90 -1.26
CA PHE A 34 -9.35 -4.97 -1.17
C PHE A 34 -8.03 -4.44 -0.65
N SER A 35 -7.32 -5.28 0.08
CA SER A 35 -5.97 -5.00 0.54
C SER A 35 -5.00 -6.07 0.08
N GLY A 36 -3.75 -5.67 -0.19
CA GLY A 36 -2.69 -6.61 -0.50
C GLY A 36 -1.37 -5.93 -0.77
N HIS A 37 -0.31 -6.76 -0.73
CA HIS A 37 1.07 -6.32 -0.80
C HIS A 37 1.77 -6.77 -2.08
N ASN A 38 1.19 -7.71 -2.83
CA ASN A 38 1.81 -8.39 -3.96
C ASN A 38 0.78 -8.79 -5.02
N ARG A 39 1.22 -9.43 -6.11
CA ARG A 39 0.36 -9.97 -7.18
C ARG A 39 -0.59 -8.91 -7.77
N GLN A 40 -0.01 -7.88 -8.33
CA GLN A 40 -0.71 -6.70 -8.88
C GLN A 40 -1.78 -7.07 -9.90
N GLY A 41 -1.55 -8.09 -10.73
CA GLY A 41 -2.50 -8.59 -11.72
C GLY A 41 -3.87 -8.94 -11.14
N ARG A 42 -3.91 -9.49 -9.91
CA ARG A 42 -5.18 -9.80 -9.22
C ARG A 42 -5.99 -8.55 -8.89
N PHE A 43 -5.33 -7.44 -8.58
CA PHE A 43 -5.99 -6.16 -8.32
C PHE A 43 -6.49 -5.53 -9.62
N VAL A 44 -5.72 -5.63 -10.69
CA VAL A 44 -6.15 -5.22 -12.03
C VAL A 44 -7.41 -5.97 -12.46
N ASP A 45 -7.41 -7.30 -12.29
CA ASP A 45 -8.56 -8.14 -12.64
C ASP A 45 -9.77 -7.81 -11.75
N ALA A 46 -9.57 -7.60 -10.46
CA ALA A 46 -10.64 -7.21 -9.54
C ALA A 46 -11.26 -5.87 -9.95
N ILE A 47 -10.46 -4.86 -10.27
CA ILE A 47 -10.95 -3.55 -10.69
C ILE A 47 -11.67 -3.60 -12.05
N LYS A 48 -11.21 -4.46 -12.96
CA LYS A 48 -11.83 -4.62 -14.29
C LYS A 48 -13.21 -5.27 -14.20
N ASN A 49 -13.35 -6.29 -13.36
CA ASN A 49 -14.49 -7.20 -13.40
C ASN A 49 -15.50 -7.01 -12.26
N PHE A 50 -15.14 -6.26 -11.21
CA PHE A 50 -15.95 -6.11 -10.01
C PHE A 50 -16.06 -4.65 -9.56
N LYS A 51 -17.10 -4.34 -8.79
CA LYS A 51 -17.24 -3.03 -8.13
C LYS A 51 -16.31 -2.98 -6.92
N VAL A 52 -15.36 -2.08 -6.95
CA VAL A 52 -14.36 -1.86 -5.89
C VAL A 52 -14.42 -0.38 -5.50
N ASP A 53 -14.62 -0.09 -4.23
CA ASP A 53 -14.68 1.30 -3.75
C ASP A 53 -13.30 1.80 -3.29
N ALA A 54 -12.45 0.91 -2.75
CA ALA A 54 -11.13 1.29 -2.24
C ALA A 54 -10.10 0.17 -2.38
N LEU A 55 -8.83 0.56 -2.52
CA LEU A 55 -7.67 -0.32 -2.45
C LEU A 55 -6.71 0.15 -1.36
N LEU A 56 -6.16 -0.82 -0.63
CA LEU A 56 -5.10 -0.61 0.35
C LEU A 56 -3.87 -1.42 -0.07
N ASN A 57 -2.86 -0.75 -0.64
CA ASN A 57 -1.70 -1.40 -1.22
C ASN A 57 -0.38 -0.95 -0.59
N ALA A 58 0.63 -1.83 -0.66
CA ALA A 58 1.99 -1.49 -0.25
C ALA A 58 2.61 -0.49 -1.23
N VAL A 59 3.04 0.65 -0.71
CA VAL A 59 3.63 1.74 -1.52
C VAL A 59 4.76 2.43 -0.78
N ASN A 60 5.96 2.33 -1.31
CA ASN A 60 7.13 3.09 -0.94
C ASN A 60 8.14 3.07 -2.10
N PHE A 61 9.13 3.94 -2.05
CA PHE A 61 10.10 4.10 -3.14
C PHE A 61 11.05 2.90 -3.35
N VAL A 62 11.09 1.94 -2.41
CA VAL A 62 11.86 0.68 -2.54
C VAL A 62 11.00 -0.40 -3.21
N ASP A 63 9.78 -0.62 -2.71
CA ASP A 63 8.84 -1.60 -3.25
C ASP A 63 8.32 -1.22 -4.65
N HIS A 64 8.48 0.05 -5.05
CA HIS A 64 8.34 0.50 -6.42
C HIS A 64 9.11 -0.40 -7.42
N HIS A 65 10.27 -0.92 -7.05
CA HIS A 65 11.09 -1.78 -7.90
C HIS A 65 10.74 -3.26 -7.83
N THR A 66 9.84 -3.65 -6.93
CA THR A 66 9.43 -5.04 -6.75
C THR A 66 7.96 -5.25 -7.08
N TYR A 67 7.08 -4.42 -6.52
CA TYR A 67 5.63 -4.59 -6.63
C TYR A 67 4.94 -3.52 -7.46
N ASN A 68 5.43 -2.30 -7.49
CA ASN A 68 5.04 -1.20 -8.37
C ASN A 68 3.52 -0.98 -8.54
N PHE A 69 2.76 -1.01 -7.45
CA PHE A 69 1.31 -0.77 -7.50
C PHE A 69 0.95 0.58 -8.10
N GLU A 70 1.79 1.59 -7.88
CA GLU A 70 1.59 2.96 -8.35
C GLU A 70 1.63 3.10 -9.88
N GLN A 71 2.26 2.17 -10.60
CA GLN A 71 2.24 2.16 -12.07
C GLN A 71 1.35 1.06 -12.66
N GLU A 72 1.25 -0.09 -12.00
CA GLU A 72 0.54 -1.25 -12.51
C GLU A 72 -0.98 -1.21 -12.19
N VAL A 73 -1.35 -0.71 -11.02
CA VAL A 73 -2.72 -0.83 -10.50
C VAL A 73 -3.40 0.54 -10.39
N TRP A 74 -2.73 1.54 -9.83
CA TRP A 74 -3.33 2.81 -9.47
C TRP A 74 -3.83 3.67 -10.64
N PRO A 75 -3.18 3.70 -11.82
CA PRO A 75 -3.74 4.42 -12.97
C PRO A 75 -5.13 3.91 -13.36
N LEU A 76 -5.35 2.59 -13.32
CA LEU A 76 -6.65 1.99 -13.59
C LEU A 76 -7.65 2.30 -12.47
N ALA A 77 -7.22 2.23 -11.21
CA ALA A 77 -8.04 2.57 -10.06
C ALA A 77 -8.51 4.03 -10.11
N ASN A 78 -7.61 4.97 -10.41
CA ASN A 78 -7.94 6.39 -10.59
C ASN A 78 -8.95 6.61 -11.72
N LYS A 79 -8.74 5.96 -12.88
CA LYS A 79 -9.69 6.02 -14.02
C LYS A 79 -11.09 5.53 -13.63
N LYS A 80 -11.19 4.58 -12.71
CA LYS A 80 -12.45 4.02 -12.22
C LYS A 80 -12.95 4.65 -10.90
N GLN A 81 -12.32 5.72 -10.46
CA GLN A 81 -12.69 6.44 -9.23
C GLN A 81 -12.65 5.57 -7.97
N VAL A 82 -11.73 4.60 -7.92
CA VAL A 82 -11.47 3.76 -6.75
C VAL A 82 -10.57 4.52 -5.79
N GLY A 83 -10.96 4.64 -4.53
CA GLY A 83 -10.16 5.30 -3.50
C GLY A 83 -8.85 4.55 -3.22
N LEU A 84 -7.75 5.28 -3.11
CA LEU A 84 -6.42 4.70 -2.90
C LEU A 84 -5.89 5.02 -1.51
N ILE A 85 -5.42 3.99 -0.81
CA ILE A 85 -4.82 4.08 0.52
C ILE A 85 -3.47 3.38 0.47
N ALA A 86 -2.41 4.08 0.89
CA ALA A 86 -1.08 3.49 1.01
C ALA A 86 -0.93 2.74 2.35
N MET A 87 -0.26 1.60 2.32
CA MET A 87 0.27 0.93 3.50
C MET A 87 1.72 0.52 3.30
N LYS A 88 2.36 0.03 4.35
CA LYS A 88 3.77 -0.40 4.29
C LYS A 88 4.70 0.71 3.79
N VAL A 89 4.34 1.93 4.08
CA VAL A 89 5.08 3.15 3.69
C VAL A 89 6.55 3.08 4.10
N PHE A 90 6.83 2.42 5.22
CA PHE A 90 8.18 2.18 5.74
C PHE A 90 8.70 0.76 5.46
N GLY A 91 8.17 0.06 4.46
CA GLY A 91 8.63 -1.27 4.05
C GLY A 91 8.17 -2.43 4.93
N GLY A 92 7.33 -2.18 5.94
CA GLY A 92 6.89 -3.20 6.89
C GLY A 92 7.93 -3.48 7.98
N GLU A 93 7.78 -4.61 8.65
CA GLU A 93 8.59 -5.00 9.81
C GLU A 93 9.91 -5.66 9.40
N ASN A 94 11.02 -5.25 10.02
CA ASN A 94 12.30 -5.93 9.92
C ASN A 94 12.30 -7.15 10.83
N LYS A 95 12.09 -8.33 10.26
CA LYS A 95 12.02 -9.60 11.00
C LYS A 95 13.34 -10.04 11.63
N LYS A 96 14.47 -9.41 11.25
CA LYS A 96 15.80 -9.75 11.79
C LYS A 96 16.06 -9.11 13.14
N GLU A 97 15.35 -8.05 13.47
CA GLU A 97 15.50 -7.33 14.74
C GLU A 97 14.29 -7.62 15.66
N ARG A 98 14.36 -8.74 16.38
CA ARG A 98 13.36 -9.12 17.39
C ARG A 98 13.65 -8.45 18.75
N SER A 99 13.71 -7.14 18.81
CA SER A 99 13.90 -6.40 20.06
C SER A 99 12.59 -6.04 20.79
N GLY A 100 11.46 -6.61 20.41
CA GLY A 100 10.15 -6.30 20.99
C GLY A 100 9.50 -5.00 20.52
N LEU A 101 10.26 -4.12 19.86
CA LEU A 101 9.76 -2.96 19.16
C LEU A 101 9.79 -3.26 17.66
N SER A 102 8.68 -2.99 16.98
CA SER A 102 8.57 -3.18 15.54
C SER A 102 9.45 -2.14 14.84
N HIS A 103 10.60 -2.58 14.33
CA HIS A 103 11.46 -1.75 13.51
C HIS A 103 11.07 -1.87 12.04
N SER A 104 10.92 -0.72 11.37
CA SER A 104 10.66 -0.69 9.94
C SER A 104 11.88 -1.14 9.13
N MET A 105 11.65 -1.72 7.96
CA MET A 105 12.74 -2.03 7.02
C MET A 105 13.38 -0.75 6.47
N MET A 106 12.63 0.35 6.40
CA MET A 106 13.13 1.64 5.93
C MET A 106 14.09 2.25 6.95
N PRO A 107 15.34 2.59 6.56
CA PRO A 107 16.27 3.26 7.46
C PRO A 107 15.72 4.60 7.96
N ARG A 108 15.96 4.92 9.24
CA ARG A 108 15.39 6.10 9.93
C ARG A 108 15.54 7.40 9.13
N ARG A 109 16.69 7.62 8.51
CA ARG A 109 17.00 8.84 7.70
C ARG A 109 16.08 9.02 6.48
N PHE A 110 15.34 7.99 6.08
CA PHE A 110 14.45 8.03 4.91
C PHE A 110 12.96 7.99 5.27
N LEU A 111 12.60 7.88 6.55
CA LEU A 111 11.19 7.72 6.96
C LEU A 111 10.32 8.91 6.50
N GLU A 112 10.75 10.14 6.73
CA GLU A 112 10.02 11.33 6.29
C GLU A 112 9.88 11.39 4.77
N MET A 113 10.95 11.06 4.04
CA MET A 113 10.92 11.04 2.59
C MET A 113 10.03 9.91 2.05
N ALA A 114 10.01 8.75 2.70
CA ALA A 114 9.10 7.66 2.35
C ALA A 114 7.64 8.04 2.62
N PHE A 115 7.37 8.72 3.74
CA PHE A 115 6.06 9.28 4.06
C PHE A 115 5.60 10.26 2.97
N ARG A 116 6.44 11.23 2.61
CA ARG A 116 6.15 12.20 1.55
C ARG A 116 5.99 11.52 0.19
N TYR A 117 6.84 10.53 -0.13
CA TYR A 117 6.73 9.76 -1.37
C TYR A 117 5.37 9.10 -1.51
N ALA A 118 4.93 8.36 -0.50
CA ALA A 118 3.66 7.65 -0.53
C ALA A 118 2.46 8.60 -0.69
N LEU A 119 2.41 9.68 0.11
CA LEU A 119 1.31 10.65 0.08
C LEU A 119 1.32 11.56 -1.15
N SER A 120 2.40 11.59 -1.92
CA SER A 120 2.49 12.36 -3.16
C SER A 120 2.11 11.56 -4.40
N GLN A 121 1.76 10.29 -4.26
CA GLN A 121 1.34 9.50 -5.41
C GLN A 121 -0.02 9.97 -5.95
N PRO A 122 -0.20 10.00 -7.28
CA PRO A 122 -1.45 10.46 -7.89
C PRO A 122 -2.66 9.68 -7.39
N GLY A 123 -3.68 10.38 -6.92
CA GLY A 123 -4.95 9.79 -6.47
C GLY A 123 -4.93 9.21 -5.05
N ILE A 124 -3.81 9.28 -4.34
CA ILE A 124 -3.77 8.82 -2.95
C ILE A 124 -4.69 9.66 -2.05
N ALA A 125 -5.52 9.00 -1.25
CA ALA A 125 -6.41 9.65 -0.30
C ALA A 125 -5.88 9.61 1.14
N SER A 126 -5.14 8.56 1.50
CA SER A 126 -4.66 8.35 2.86
C SER A 126 -3.50 7.37 2.91
N ALA A 127 -2.81 7.31 4.06
CA ALA A 127 -1.78 6.32 4.36
C ALA A 127 -1.98 5.71 5.75
N VAL A 128 -1.83 4.39 5.85
CA VAL A 128 -1.83 3.66 7.11
C VAL A 128 -0.38 3.39 7.51
N ILE A 129 0.01 3.91 8.66
CA ILE A 129 1.38 3.83 9.19
C ILE A 129 1.35 3.20 10.57
N GLY A 130 2.16 2.15 10.77
CA GLY A 130 2.35 1.56 12.09
C GLY A 130 3.21 2.44 12.98
N MET A 131 2.87 2.54 14.25
CA MET A 131 3.59 3.28 15.28
C MET A 131 3.66 2.42 16.53
N ALA A 132 4.86 2.20 17.08
CA ALA A 132 5.06 1.41 18.28
C ALA A 132 5.18 2.29 19.53
N THR A 133 5.52 3.56 19.38
CA THR A 133 5.75 4.50 20.49
C THR A 133 4.98 5.81 20.32
N ARG A 134 4.76 6.53 21.43
CA ARG A 134 4.19 7.88 21.39
C ARG A 134 5.06 8.87 20.61
N ALA A 135 6.38 8.71 20.66
CA ALA A 135 7.30 9.55 19.91
C ALA A 135 7.10 9.39 18.40
N GLU A 136 6.94 8.14 17.91
CA GLU A 136 6.63 7.87 16.50
C GLU A 136 5.26 8.44 16.09
N LEU A 137 4.25 8.34 16.96
CA LEU A 137 2.95 8.95 16.72
C LEU A 137 3.08 10.47 16.55
N HIS A 138 3.73 11.13 17.50
CA HIS A 138 3.95 12.58 17.42
C HIS A 138 4.74 12.98 16.17
N GLN A 139 5.78 12.23 15.83
CA GLN A 139 6.57 12.47 14.63
C GLN A 139 5.73 12.37 13.35
N ASN A 140 4.92 11.31 13.22
CA ASN A 140 4.06 11.12 12.06
C ASN A 140 2.98 12.22 11.95
N ILE A 141 2.43 12.66 13.08
CA ILE A 141 1.49 13.79 13.13
C ILE A 141 2.17 15.08 12.65
N GLN A 142 3.42 15.35 13.08
CA GLN A 142 4.14 16.52 12.64
C GLN A 142 4.43 16.49 11.12
N TRP A 143 4.81 15.34 10.58
CA TRP A 143 4.98 15.18 9.13
C TRP A 143 3.67 15.38 8.36
N ALA A 144 2.54 14.91 8.90
CA ALA A 144 1.23 15.11 8.29
C ALA A 144 0.81 16.58 8.30
N LYS A 145 0.98 17.28 9.44
CA LYS A 145 0.65 18.71 9.57
C LYS A 145 1.52 19.61 8.67
N ASN A 146 2.78 19.25 8.50
CA ASN A 146 3.76 19.99 7.71
C ASN A 146 3.98 19.38 6.32
N PHE A 147 3.04 18.56 5.85
CA PHE A 147 3.18 17.84 4.59
C PHE A 147 3.47 18.78 3.42
N LYS A 148 4.52 18.45 2.68
CA LYS A 148 4.86 19.05 1.40
C LYS A 148 5.01 17.93 0.40
N ALA A 149 4.29 18.03 -0.71
CA ALA A 149 4.41 17.06 -1.80
C ALA A 149 5.87 16.96 -2.26
N ILE A 150 6.27 15.75 -2.61
CA ILE A 150 7.61 15.49 -3.14
C ILE A 150 7.69 16.01 -4.58
N THR A 151 8.78 16.65 -4.90
CA THR A 151 9.04 17.09 -6.28
C THR A 151 9.42 15.91 -7.18
N SER A 152 9.23 16.04 -8.49
CA SER A 152 9.64 15.01 -9.47
C SER A 152 11.14 14.66 -9.35
N ARG A 153 11.99 15.65 -9.05
CA ARG A 153 13.43 15.44 -8.84
C ARG A 153 13.72 14.63 -7.57
N GLU A 154 13.04 14.92 -6.46
CA GLU A 154 13.16 14.15 -5.22
C GLU A 154 12.65 12.72 -5.42
N ALA A 155 11.50 12.56 -6.09
CA ALA A 155 10.94 11.24 -6.38
C ALA A 155 11.89 10.38 -7.24
N ALA A 156 12.48 10.96 -8.27
CA ALA A 156 13.47 10.29 -9.11
C ALA A 156 14.70 9.84 -8.28
N LYS A 157 15.25 10.75 -7.46
CA LYS A 157 16.38 10.44 -6.57
C LYS A 157 16.05 9.31 -5.59
N LEU A 158 14.85 9.33 -4.99
CA LEU A 158 14.41 8.28 -4.08
C LEU A 158 14.24 6.95 -4.79
N ARG A 159 13.71 6.92 -6.01
CA ARG A 159 13.63 5.67 -6.79
C ARG A 159 15.00 5.09 -7.07
N GLU A 160 16.01 5.90 -7.42
CA GLU A 160 17.38 5.40 -7.59
C GLU A 160 17.95 4.80 -6.28
N ILE A 161 17.75 5.46 -5.15
CA ILE A 161 18.11 4.93 -3.84
C ILE A 161 17.33 3.62 -3.55
N GLY A 162 16.03 3.61 -3.83
CA GLY A 162 15.16 2.47 -3.67
C GLY A 162 15.59 1.25 -4.48
N LYS A 163 16.07 1.46 -5.70
CA LYS A 163 16.64 0.42 -6.57
C LYS A 163 17.80 -0.33 -5.92
N GLN A 164 18.64 0.37 -5.15
CA GLN A 164 19.72 -0.29 -4.41
C GLN A 164 19.19 -1.09 -3.22
N PHE A 165 18.22 -0.55 -2.45
CA PHE A 165 17.63 -1.27 -1.34
C PHE A 165 16.79 -2.46 -1.78
N ALA A 166 16.08 -2.37 -2.91
CA ALA A 166 15.25 -3.45 -3.44
C ALA A 166 16.03 -4.75 -3.69
N LYS A 167 17.32 -4.66 -4.05
CA LYS A 167 18.20 -5.84 -4.19
C LYS A 167 18.32 -6.64 -2.89
N ASN A 168 18.29 -5.96 -1.74
CA ASN A 168 18.43 -6.58 -0.43
C ASN A 168 17.05 -6.97 0.17
N TRP A 169 16.00 -6.20 -0.14
CA TRP A 169 14.66 -6.48 0.36
C TRP A 169 14.03 -7.68 -0.37
N GLY A 170 14.24 -7.75 -1.68
CA GLY A 170 13.62 -8.79 -2.50
C GLY A 170 12.09 -8.78 -2.41
N PRO A 171 11.43 -9.85 -2.82
CA PRO A 171 9.98 -10.00 -2.76
C PRO A 171 9.49 -10.39 -1.35
N HIS A 172 9.79 -9.56 -0.35
CA HIS A 172 9.56 -9.83 1.08
C HIS A 172 8.08 -9.91 1.48
N PHE A 173 7.17 -9.42 0.65
CA PHE A 173 5.72 -9.60 0.83
C PHE A 173 5.18 -10.82 0.09
N GLY A 174 6.03 -11.63 -0.55
CA GLY A 174 5.64 -12.81 -1.31
C GLY A 174 5.71 -12.61 -2.83
N PRO A 175 5.14 -13.54 -3.61
CA PRO A 175 5.30 -13.54 -5.07
C PRO A 175 4.83 -12.25 -5.73
N VAL A 176 5.54 -11.81 -6.77
CA VAL A 176 5.18 -10.64 -7.57
C VAL A 176 4.02 -10.97 -8.53
N VAL A 177 4.02 -12.18 -9.10
CA VAL A 177 3.02 -12.70 -10.05
C VAL A 177 2.36 -13.96 -9.53
#